data_7ea0ed8c61f57f9b5396572761db7fdf
#
_entry.id   7ea0ed8c61f57f9b5396572761db7fdf
#
_cell.length_a   1.000
_cell.length_b   1.000
_cell.length_c   1.000
_cell.angle_alpha   90.00
_cell.angle_beta   90.00
_cell.angle_gamma   90.00
#
_symmetry.space_group_name_H-M   'P 1'
#
loop_
_entity.id
_entity.type
_entity.pdbx_description
1 polymer ?
#
loop_
_entity_poly.entity_id
_entity_poly.type
_entity_poly.pdbx_seq_one_letter_code
_entity_poly.pdbx_strand_id
1 'polypeptide(L)'
;MKITKIECHVLLDPEYDPAATSSAQDDLVVEVHTDEGIVGIGETDLNPWIARECIEAPGTHTMDQGLGSMLIGENPLEIEKLWWKAYQATAMTGRRGALINALGAIDMALWDIAGKAADKPVWQLLGDKSRDHLGAYASLQPEVGSFDAYITSMVKWAHSAKEMGFRAAKLETTFSGPYANMGIREDDEKMTEVIRAVRNAVGPDFTLMVDVQYAFDSVDRAIKTINTWQEFDLFFVETPLWVDDLEGLSKLVAATPIKIASGEWLSTRYEFADLIKYGNVGVVQPDIGRVGGLSEARNVCNMAKENNKIVVPHLWKTGISVAAAAHLATVTPHMPFFEFLPPALCESRLRKELVVDEVTMVDGKVTIPQRPGLGIELNRDALELFKDAARRIRA
;
A
#
# COMPACT_ATOMS: atom_id res chain seq x y z
N MET A 1 14.44 27.05 -5.42
CA MET A 1 14.77 25.63 -5.36
C MET A 1 14.50 24.96 -6.68
N LYS A 2 15.40 24.10 -7.15
CA LYS A 2 15.27 23.35 -8.41
C LYS A 2 15.71 21.91 -8.19
N ILE A 3 15.05 20.97 -8.86
CA ILE A 3 15.45 19.57 -8.91
C ILE A 3 16.77 19.47 -9.72
N THR A 4 17.80 18.88 -9.13
CA THR A 4 19.11 18.71 -9.77
C THR A 4 19.39 17.29 -10.21
N LYS A 5 18.82 16.29 -9.50
CA LYS A 5 19.01 14.86 -9.76
C LYS A 5 17.82 14.08 -9.24
N ILE A 6 17.45 13.01 -9.92
CA ILE A 6 16.58 11.96 -9.40
C ILE A 6 17.40 10.67 -9.42
N GLU A 7 17.53 10.04 -8.26
CA GLU A 7 18.32 8.83 -8.07
C GLU A 7 17.41 7.65 -7.74
N CYS A 8 17.56 6.56 -8.48
CA CYS A 8 16.78 5.34 -8.32
C CYS A 8 17.63 4.26 -7.65
N HIS A 9 17.14 3.73 -6.55
CA HIS A 9 17.77 2.63 -5.82
C HIS A 9 16.91 1.37 -5.97
N VAL A 10 17.33 0.47 -6.85
CA VAL A 10 16.72 -0.85 -6.99
C VAL A 10 17.20 -1.72 -5.84
N LEU A 11 16.27 -2.19 -5.03
CA LEU A 11 16.53 -2.97 -3.83
C LEU A 11 15.96 -4.38 -3.97
N LEU A 12 16.64 -5.36 -3.39
CA LEU A 12 16.21 -6.75 -3.33
C LEU A 12 16.71 -7.38 -2.04
N ASP A 13 15.87 -8.19 -1.38
CA ASP A 13 16.32 -9.02 -0.27
C ASP A 13 17.40 -10.01 -0.75
N PRO A 14 18.55 -10.11 -0.06
CA PRO A 14 19.58 -11.09 -0.42
C PRO A 14 19.11 -12.55 -0.40
N GLU A 15 18.07 -12.85 0.36
CA GLU A 15 17.48 -14.17 0.53
C GLU A 15 16.10 -14.30 -0.17
N TYR A 16 15.82 -13.41 -1.17
CA TYR A 16 14.53 -13.43 -1.86
C TYR A 16 14.22 -14.82 -2.47
N ASP A 17 12.93 -15.15 -2.44
CA ASP A 17 12.39 -16.34 -3.09
C ASP A 17 11.56 -15.91 -4.31
N PRO A 18 11.99 -16.23 -5.56
CA PRO A 18 11.25 -15.85 -6.77
C PRO A 18 9.87 -16.53 -6.90
N ALA A 19 9.59 -17.53 -6.05
CA ALA A 19 8.31 -18.22 -6.01
C ALA A 19 7.36 -17.66 -4.93
N ALA A 20 7.82 -16.75 -4.08
CA ALA A 20 6.98 -16.14 -3.07
C ALA A 20 5.88 -15.27 -3.70
N THR A 21 4.70 -15.25 -3.09
CA THR A 21 3.58 -14.41 -3.52
C THR A 21 3.62 -13.01 -2.92
N SER A 22 4.61 -12.72 -2.06
CA SER A 22 4.75 -11.43 -1.38
C SER A 22 5.61 -10.45 -2.17
N SER A 23 5.16 -9.21 -2.32
CA SER A 23 5.94 -8.09 -2.88
C SER A 23 6.90 -7.45 -1.88
N ALA A 24 7.05 -7.99 -0.68
CA ALA A 24 7.87 -7.41 0.39
C ALA A 24 9.39 -7.70 0.24
N GLN A 25 9.82 -8.36 -0.84
CA GLN A 25 11.19 -8.77 -1.06
C GLN A 25 12.01 -7.81 -1.94
N ASP A 26 11.36 -6.91 -2.62
CA ASP A 26 11.99 -5.93 -3.50
C ASP A 26 11.43 -4.52 -3.27
N ASP A 27 12.10 -3.50 -3.78
CA ASP A 27 11.62 -2.12 -3.73
C ASP A 27 12.36 -1.23 -4.71
N LEU A 28 11.70 -0.14 -5.15
CA LEU A 28 12.38 1.01 -5.73
C LEU A 28 12.25 2.20 -4.79
N VAL A 29 13.36 2.60 -4.19
CA VAL A 29 13.49 3.87 -3.49
C VAL A 29 13.98 4.95 -4.44
N VAL A 30 13.35 6.12 -4.38
CA VAL A 30 13.71 7.29 -5.17
C VAL A 30 14.17 8.42 -4.24
N GLU A 31 15.33 8.99 -4.53
CA GLU A 31 15.80 10.23 -3.91
C GLU A 31 15.77 11.39 -4.92
N VAL A 32 15.04 12.45 -4.61
CA VAL A 32 14.97 13.68 -5.41
C VAL A 32 15.84 14.74 -4.75
N HIS A 33 16.90 15.16 -5.42
CA HIS A 33 17.88 16.13 -4.94
C HIS A 33 17.58 17.53 -5.46
N THR A 34 17.84 18.54 -4.62
CA THR A 34 17.65 19.96 -4.99
C THR A 34 18.94 20.74 -4.96
N ASP A 35 18.98 21.91 -5.62
CA ASP A 35 20.10 22.86 -5.59
C ASP A 35 20.28 23.56 -4.22
N GLU A 36 19.33 23.40 -3.31
CA GLU A 36 19.41 23.91 -1.92
C GLU A 36 19.84 22.82 -0.91
N GLY A 37 20.23 21.62 -1.39
CA GLY A 37 20.72 20.53 -0.56
C GLY A 37 19.63 19.73 0.15
N ILE A 38 18.34 20.04 -0.08
CA ILE A 38 17.22 19.24 0.43
C ILE A 38 17.06 18.00 -0.47
N VAL A 39 16.93 16.83 0.16
CA VAL A 39 16.67 15.56 -0.52
C VAL A 39 15.34 14.98 -0.03
N GLY A 40 14.45 14.68 -0.96
CA GLY A 40 13.19 13.99 -0.68
C GLY A 40 13.29 12.52 -1.01
N ILE A 41 12.51 11.71 -0.28
CA ILE A 41 12.49 10.25 -0.35
C ILE A 41 11.09 9.78 -0.72
N GLY A 42 11.00 8.78 -1.62
CA GLY A 42 9.77 8.07 -1.93
C GLY A 42 10.05 6.63 -2.34
N GLU A 43 9.03 5.82 -2.40
CA GLU A 43 9.11 4.43 -2.84
C GLU A 43 7.91 4.03 -3.68
N THR A 44 8.01 2.92 -4.41
CA THR A 44 6.88 2.35 -5.16
C THR A 44 6.84 0.83 -5.06
N ASP A 45 5.63 0.30 -4.92
CA ASP A 45 5.35 -1.14 -4.90
C ASP A 45 5.13 -1.69 -6.31
N LEU A 46 6.22 -1.77 -7.06
CA LEU A 46 6.28 -2.33 -8.41
C LEU A 46 7.64 -3.02 -8.58
N ASN A 47 7.75 -3.93 -9.56
CA ASN A 47 9.05 -4.45 -9.95
C ASN A 47 10.06 -3.30 -10.12
N PRO A 48 11.11 -3.22 -9.29
CA PRO A 48 11.93 -2.02 -9.17
C PRO A 48 12.76 -1.72 -10.42
N TRP A 49 13.09 -2.73 -11.24
CA TRP A 49 13.77 -2.49 -12.52
C TRP A 49 12.85 -1.84 -13.54
N ILE A 50 11.56 -2.24 -13.59
CA ILE A 50 10.57 -1.62 -14.48
C ILE A 50 10.32 -0.17 -14.03
N ALA A 51 10.11 0.06 -12.74
CA ALA A 51 9.87 1.39 -12.20
C ALA A 51 11.06 2.34 -12.45
N ARG A 52 12.30 1.84 -12.28
CA ARG A 52 13.51 2.60 -12.61
C ARG A 52 13.52 3.04 -14.08
N GLU A 53 13.25 2.13 -15.00
CA GLU A 53 13.25 2.48 -16.44
C GLU A 53 12.17 3.51 -16.79
N CYS A 54 11.01 3.52 -16.11
CA CYS A 54 10.01 4.58 -16.26
C CYS A 54 10.57 5.97 -15.87
N ILE A 55 11.50 6.02 -14.92
CA ILE A 55 12.11 7.27 -14.44
C ILE A 55 13.32 7.66 -15.30
N GLU A 56 14.22 6.72 -15.57
CA GLU A 56 15.53 6.98 -16.19
C GLU A 56 15.51 6.96 -17.73
N ALA A 57 14.46 6.43 -18.37
CA ALA A 57 14.35 6.40 -19.83
C ALA A 57 14.50 7.81 -20.41
N PRO A 58 15.25 7.98 -21.51
CA PRO A 58 15.31 9.25 -22.23
C PRO A 58 13.96 9.56 -22.88
N GLY A 59 13.62 10.85 -22.98
CA GLY A 59 12.49 11.27 -23.81
C GLY A 59 12.79 11.08 -25.30
N THR A 60 11.82 10.58 -26.04
CA THR A 60 11.95 10.41 -27.50
C THR A 60 11.19 11.47 -28.30
N HIS A 61 10.10 11.98 -27.74
CA HIS A 61 9.32 13.13 -28.25
C HIS A 61 8.42 13.71 -27.14
N THR A 62 7.69 14.78 -27.44
CA THR A 62 6.94 15.55 -26.44
C THR A 62 5.84 14.80 -25.71
N MET A 63 5.32 13.70 -26.27
CA MET A 63 4.24 12.90 -25.67
C MET A 63 4.72 11.59 -25.06
N ASP A 64 6.02 11.32 -25.10
CA ASP A 64 6.63 10.07 -24.62
C ASP A 64 8.00 10.35 -23.99
N GLN A 65 7.95 10.78 -22.74
CA GLN A 65 9.10 11.21 -21.96
C GLN A 65 9.37 10.23 -20.82
N GLY A 66 10.65 10.08 -20.43
CA GLY A 66 11.00 9.51 -19.12
C GLY A 66 10.70 10.52 -18.01
N LEU A 67 10.22 10.04 -16.87
CA LEU A 67 9.77 10.92 -15.77
C LEU A 67 10.90 11.81 -15.25
N GLY A 68 12.12 11.29 -15.12
CA GLY A 68 13.26 12.05 -14.59
C GLY A 68 13.65 13.21 -15.48
N SER A 69 13.77 12.97 -16.79
CA SER A 69 14.27 13.97 -17.76
C SER A 69 13.43 15.25 -17.80
N MET A 70 12.11 15.13 -17.60
CA MET A 70 11.21 16.28 -17.65
C MET A 70 11.11 17.08 -16.33
N LEU A 71 11.58 16.51 -15.23
CA LEU A 71 11.50 17.12 -13.91
C LEU A 71 12.78 17.83 -13.49
N ILE A 72 13.93 17.50 -14.09
CA ILE A 72 15.19 18.19 -13.81
C ILE A 72 15.06 19.69 -14.17
N GLY A 73 15.50 20.55 -13.23
CA GLY A 73 15.43 22.01 -13.35
C GLY A 73 14.10 22.63 -12.91
N GLU A 74 13.06 21.82 -12.70
CA GLU A 74 11.76 22.28 -12.21
C GLU A 74 11.79 22.60 -10.70
N ASN A 75 10.80 23.39 -10.25
CA ASN A 75 10.63 23.69 -8.83
C ASN A 75 9.85 22.58 -8.13
N PRO A 76 10.50 21.81 -7.19
CA PRO A 76 9.85 20.68 -6.52
C PRO A 76 8.65 21.04 -5.66
N LEU A 77 8.46 22.32 -5.32
CA LEU A 77 7.31 22.77 -4.53
C LEU A 77 6.03 22.93 -5.34
N GLU A 78 6.11 22.89 -6.68
CA GLU A 78 4.94 22.92 -7.58
C GLU A 78 4.37 21.50 -7.82
N ILE A 79 4.14 20.72 -6.74
CA ILE A 79 3.87 19.28 -6.78
C ILE A 79 2.74 18.91 -7.76
N GLU A 80 1.56 19.51 -7.62
CA GLU A 80 0.40 19.19 -8.47
C GLU A 80 0.65 19.54 -9.94
N LYS A 81 1.35 20.63 -10.21
CA LYS A 81 1.74 21.05 -11.56
C LYS A 81 2.71 20.04 -12.18
N LEU A 82 3.70 19.60 -11.40
CA LEU A 82 4.69 18.62 -11.86
C LEU A 82 4.06 17.24 -12.07
N TRP A 83 3.18 16.82 -11.18
CA TRP A 83 2.41 15.58 -11.36
C TRP A 83 1.60 15.61 -12.67
N TRP A 84 0.88 16.70 -12.90
CA TRP A 84 0.08 16.84 -14.12
C TRP A 84 0.93 16.94 -15.38
N LYS A 85 2.04 17.68 -15.33
CA LYS A 85 3.03 17.74 -16.42
C LYS A 85 3.54 16.34 -16.78
N ALA A 86 3.95 15.55 -15.78
CA ALA A 86 4.44 14.19 -15.95
C ALA A 86 3.36 13.28 -16.56
N TYR A 87 2.14 13.31 -16.01
CA TYR A 87 1.01 12.52 -16.50
C TYR A 87 0.69 12.79 -17.97
N GLN A 88 0.69 14.06 -18.39
CA GLN A 88 0.43 14.42 -19.79
C GLN A 88 1.55 14.00 -20.74
N ALA A 89 2.80 14.22 -20.34
CA ALA A 89 3.96 13.93 -21.19
C ALA A 89 4.28 12.43 -21.34
N THR A 90 3.65 11.59 -20.52
CA THR A 90 3.82 10.13 -20.55
C THR A 90 2.53 9.40 -20.95
N ALA A 91 1.53 10.11 -21.44
CA ALA A 91 0.20 9.56 -21.68
C ALA A 91 0.17 8.44 -22.75
N MET A 92 1.14 8.40 -23.65
CA MET A 92 1.29 7.32 -24.65
C MET A 92 1.89 6.05 -24.04
N THR A 93 2.85 6.19 -23.11
CA THR A 93 3.53 5.07 -22.46
C THR A 93 2.65 4.41 -21.42
N GLY A 94 1.91 5.18 -20.61
CA GLY A 94 1.03 4.62 -19.61
C GLY A 94 0.24 5.66 -18.82
N ARG A 95 -1.03 5.36 -18.60
CA ARG A 95 -1.94 6.15 -17.77
C ARG A 95 -2.41 5.37 -16.54
N ARG A 96 -1.93 4.16 -16.37
CA ARG A 96 -2.12 3.26 -15.22
C ARG A 96 -0.88 2.35 -15.08
N GLY A 97 -0.79 1.65 -13.98
CA GLY A 97 0.28 0.67 -13.72
C GLY A 97 1.66 1.32 -13.61
N ALA A 98 2.67 0.70 -14.19
CA ALA A 98 4.09 0.95 -13.94
C ALA A 98 4.51 2.42 -13.94
N LEU A 99 4.06 3.20 -14.91
CA LEU A 99 4.44 4.60 -15.02
C LEU A 99 3.83 5.45 -13.90
N ILE A 100 2.57 5.20 -13.55
CA ILE A 100 1.89 5.93 -12.47
C ILE A 100 2.48 5.55 -11.11
N ASN A 101 2.84 4.28 -10.92
CA ASN A 101 3.50 3.83 -9.71
C ASN A 101 4.87 4.52 -9.54
N ALA A 102 5.67 4.57 -10.61
CA ALA A 102 6.95 5.29 -10.60
C ALA A 102 6.78 6.81 -10.34
N LEU A 103 5.73 7.42 -10.92
CA LEU A 103 5.37 8.81 -10.64
C LEU A 103 4.98 9.00 -9.16
N GLY A 104 4.31 8.00 -8.57
CA GLY A 104 3.96 8.00 -7.14
C GLY A 104 5.15 8.09 -6.21
N ALA A 105 6.25 7.37 -6.52
CA ALA A 105 7.50 7.48 -5.76
C ALA A 105 8.10 8.89 -5.82
N ILE A 106 8.07 9.51 -7.00
CA ILE A 106 8.53 10.90 -7.17
C ILE A 106 7.61 11.87 -6.41
N ASP A 107 6.29 11.71 -6.49
CA ASP A 107 5.32 12.54 -5.78
C ASP A 107 5.54 12.49 -4.26
N MET A 108 5.75 11.31 -3.68
CA MET A 108 6.11 11.17 -2.25
C MET A 108 7.39 11.95 -1.92
N ALA A 109 8.42 11.84 -2.76
CA ALA A 109 9.67 12.57 -2.56
C ALA A 109 9.48 14.09 -2.65
N LEU A 110 8.61 14.59 -3.54
CA LEU A 110 8.29 16.01 -3.64
C LEU A 110 7.55 16.53 -2.40
N TRP A 111 6.61 15.73 -1.85
CA TRP A 111 5.96 16.07 -0.58
C TRP A 111 6.95 16.08 0.59
N ASP A 112 7.90 15.17 0.61
CA ASP A 112 8.98 15.14 1.61
C ASP A 112 9.86 16.39 1.53
N ILE A 113 10.25 16.81 0.31
CA ILE A 113 10.97 18.07 0.08
C ILE A 113 10.14 19.27 0.59
N ALA A 114 8.86 19.32 0.23
CA ALA A 114 8.00 20.44 0.61
C ALA A 114 7.87 20.55 2.14
N GLY A 115 7.72 19.42 2.84
CA GLY A 115 7.71 19.38 4.30
C GLY A 115 9.03 19.84 4.92
N LYS A 116 10.17 19.34 4.42
CA LYS A 116 11.52 19.73 4.86
C LYS A 116 11.79 21.22 4.61
N ALA A 117 11.44 21.72 3.44
CA ALA A 117 11.60 23.14 3.09
C ALA A 117 10.75 24.07 3.96
N ALA A 118 9.58 23.64 4.38
CA ALA A 118 8.68 24.40 5.24
C ALA A 118 8.95 24.19 6.75
N ASP A 119 9.88 23.32 7.11
CA ASP A 119 10.11 22.84 8.49
C ASP A 119 8.82 22.32 9.15
N LYS A 120 8.04 21.52 8.40
CA LYS A 120 6.76 20.97 8.80
C LYS A 120 6.63 19.50 8.42
N PRO A 121 5.93 18.68 9.24
CA PRO A 121 5.52 17.35 8.80
C PRO A 121 4.53 17.46 7.64
N VAL A 122 4.57 16.52 6.71
CA VAL A 122 3.77 16.55 5.46
C VAL A 122 2.27 16.70 5.74
N TRP A 123 1.73 16.11 6.81
CA TRP A 123 0.30 16.24 7.11
C TRP A 123 -0.15 17.69 7.29
N GLN A 124 0.70 18.60 7.80
CA GLN A 124 0.36 20.02 7.93
C GLN A 124 0.25 20.75 6.59
N LEU A 125 0.80 20.18 5.53
CA LEU A 125 0.67 20.68 4.16
C LEU A 125 -0.50 20.04 3.42
N LEU A 126 -0.89 18.81 3.83
CA LEU A 126 -2.01 18.09 3.24
C LEU A 126 -3.38 18.63 3.69
N GLY A 127 -3.50 19.09 4.94
CA GLY A 127 -4.76 19.61 5.47
C GLY A 127 -4.79 19.74 6.99
N ASP A 128 -5.98 19.92 7.52
CA ASP A 128 -6.19 20.04 8.96
C ASP A 128 -6.15 18.67 9.66
N LYS A 129 -5.52 18.65 10.82
CA LYS A 129 -5.46 17.47 11.68
C LYS A 129 -6.87 17.02 12.09
N SER A 130 -7.20 15.77 11.80
CA SER A 130 -8.52 15.18 12.09
C SER A 130 -8.56 14.31 13.35
N ARG A 131 -7.39 13.92 13.90
CA ARG A 131 -7.28 13.01 15.04
C ARG A 131 -5.96 13.14 15.79
N ASP A 132 -5.91 12.66 17.04
CA ASP A 132 -4.70 12.71 17.87
C ASP A 132 -3.82 11.47 17.77
N HIS A 133 -4.35 10.37 17.28
CA HIS A 133 -3.64 9.12 17.03
C HIS A 133 -4.29 8.36 15.87
N LEU A 134 -3.55 7.49 15.25
CA LEU A 134 -4.02 6.71 14.11
C LEU A 134 -4.51 5.34 14.57
N GLY A 135 -5.67 4.91 14.07
CA GLY A 135 -6.13 3.53 14.17
C GLY A 135 -5.34 2.67 13.17
N ALA A 136 -4.85 1.53 13.65
CA ALA A 136 -4.16 0.57 12.79
C ALA A 136 -4.76 -0.82 12.94
N TYR A 137 -4.67 -1.62 11.87
CA TYR A 137 -4.85 -3.05 11.96
C TYR A 137 -3.53 -3.76 11.62
N ALA A 138 -3.28 -4.88 12.29
CA ALA A 138 -2.15 -5.74 11.96
C ALA A 138 -2.47 -6.54 10.69
N SER A 139 -1.64 -6.42 9.66
CA SER A 139 -1.69 -7.32 8.51
C SER A 139 -0.87 -8.56 8.83
N LEU A 140 -1.51 -9.74 8.82
CA LEU A 140 -0.93 -10.99 9.31
C LEU A 140 -0.37 -11.82 8.17
N GLN A 141 0.87 -12.28 8.34
CA GLN A 141 1.58 -13.14 7.40
C GLN A 141 1.71 -14.55 7.96
N PRO A 142 0.86 -15.52 7.57
CA PRO A 142 0.95 -16.87 8.08
C PRO A 142 2.16 -17.62 7.50
N GLU A 143 2.64 -18.61 8.25
CA GLU A 143 3.60 -19.57 7.72
C GLU A 143 2.94 -20.46 6.67
N VAL A 144 3.65 -20.75 5.58
CA VAL A 144 3.21 -21.61 4.49
C VAL A 144 3.84 -23.00 4.62
N GLY A 145 3.29 -24.01 3.93
CA GLY A 145 3.82 -25.37 3.89
C GLY A 145 2.73 -26.43 4.05
N SER A 146 1.80 -26.25 4.99
CA SER A 146 0.60 -27.08 5.12
C SER A 146 -0.55 -26.27 5.69
N PHE A 147 -1.79 -26.74 5.49
CA PHE A 147 -2.97 -26.08 6.05
C PHE A 147 -2.90 -25.99 7.59
N ASP A 148 -2.44 -27.05 8.26
CA ASP A 148 -2.34 -27.06 9.72
C ASP A 148 -1.27 -26.06 10.25
N ALA A 149 -0.16 -25.92 9.55
CA ALA A 149 0.84 -24.91 9.88
C ALA A 149 0.29 -23.50 9.64
N TYR A 150 -0.41 -23.30 8.53
CA TYR A 150 -1.04 -22.04 8.17
C TYR A 150 -2.02 -21.55 9.24
N ILE A 151 -3.02 -22.38 9.58
CA ILE A 151 -4.03 -22.00 10.58
C ILE A 151 -3.42 -21.78 11.97
N THR A 152 -2.46 -22.62 12.36
CA THR A 152 -1.77 -22.49 13.64
C THR A 152 -0.98 -21.17 13.72
N SER A 153 -0.25 -20.83 12.67
CA SER A 153 0.53 -19.59 12.61
C SER A 153 -0.38 -18.37 12.54
N MET A 154 -1.48 -18.43 11.79
CA MET A 154 -2.45 -17.32 11.73
C MET A 154 -3.05 -17.01 13.11
N VAL A 155 -3.43 -18.03 13.87
CA VAL A 155 -3.91 -17.87 15.25
C VAL A 155 -2.84 -17.27 16.14
N LYS A 156 -1.59 -17.77 16.06
CA LYS A 156 -0.44 -17.25 16.81
C LYS A 156 -0.19 -15.77 16.50
N TRP A 157 -0.17 -15.39 15.22
CA TRP A 157 0.04 -14.00 14.80
C TRP A 157 -1.09 -13.07 15.27
N ALA A 158 -2.35 -13.53 15.22
CA ALA A 158 -3.49 -12.78 15.73
C ALA A 158 -3.40 -12.53 17.23
N HIS A 159 -2.96 -13.54 18.01
CA HIS A 159 -2.68 -13.37 19.44
C HIS A 159 -1.56 -12.36 19.70
N SER A 160 -0.43 -12.49 19.00
CA SER A 160 0.70 -11.58 19.14
C SER A 160 0.29 -10.13 18.83
N ALA A 161 -0.49 -9.91 17.78
CA ALA A 161 -1.02 -8.60 17.43
C ALA A 161 -1.90 -8.03 18.57
N LYS A 162 -2.77 -8.85 19.15
CA LYS A 162 -3.61 -8.46 20.29
C LYS A 162 -2.78 -8.11 21.53
N GLU A 163 -1.73 -8.89 21.83
CA GLU A 163 -0.79 -8.62 22.93
C GLU A 163 0.01 -7.33 22.73
N MET A 164 0.35 -6.99 21.48
CA MET A 164 0.96 -5.71 21.11
C MET A 164 0.01 -4.52 21.23
N GLY A 165 -1.26 -4.76 21.55
CA GLY A 165 -2.29 -3.74 21.75
C GLY A 165 -3.12 -3.41 20.51
N PHE A 166 -2.95 -4.08 19.38
CA PHE A 166 -3.86 -3.92 18.25
C PHE A 166 -5.30 -4.26 18.64
N ARG A 167 -6.24 -3.57 18.00
CA ARG A 167 -7.68 -3.80 18.15
C ARG A 167 -8.30 -4.37 16.88
N ALA A 168 -7.50 -4.53 15.85
CA ALA A 168 -7.91 -5.05 14.55
C ALA A 168 -6.78 -5.83 13.88
N ALA A 169 -7.13 -6.81 13.06
CA ALA A 169 -6.20 -7.51 12.18
C ALA A 169 -6.87 -7.90 10.87
N LYS A 170 -6.08 -7.98 9.80
CA LYS A 170 -6.45 -8.54 8.51
C LYS A 170 -5.82 -9.92 8.36
N LEU A 171 -6.65 -10.89 8.02
CA LEU A 171 -6.27 -12.26 7.76
C LEU A 171 -6.16 -12.47 6.26
N GLU A 172 -5.10 -13.06 5.79
CA GLU A 172 -5.05 -13.62 4.46
C GLU A 172 -5.66 -15.02 4.47
N THR A 173 -6.56 -15.34 3.54
CA THR A 173 -7.18 -16.67 3.42
C THR A 173 -7.23 -17.11 1.96
N THR A 174 -6.09 -17.11 1.28
CA THR A 174 -5.98 -17.34 -0.16
C THR A 174 -5.60 -18.78 -0.46
N PHE A 175 -6.58 -19.64 -0.76
CA PHE A 175 -6.35 -21.07 -1.09
C PHE A 175 -6.73 -21.44 -2.52
N SER A 176 -7.22 -20.49 -3.30
CA SER A 176 -7.57 -20.66 -4.71
C SER A 176 -7.24 -19.39 -5.50
N GLY A 177 -7.48 -19.41 -6.80
CA GLY A 177 -7.18 -18.27 -7.66
C GLY A 177 -5.68 -18.16 -8.04
N PRO A 178 -5.28 -17.05 -8.65
CA PRO A 178 -3.94 -16.87 -9.19
C PRO A 178 -2.85 -16.73 -8.12
N TYR A 179 -3.21 -16.24 -6.92
CA TYR A 179 -2.30 -15.95 -5.82
C TYR A 179 -2.46 -16.89 -4.63
N ALA A 180 -3.05 -18.08 -4.86
CA ALA A 180 -3.16 -19.08 -3.81
C ALA A 180 -1.79 -19.35 -3.18
N ASN A 181 -1.73 -19.36 -1.85
CA ASN A 181 -0.51 -19.58 -1.09
C ASN A 181 0.24 -20.81 -1.58
N MET A 182 1.57 -20.69 -1.68
CA MET A 182 2.43 -21.70 -2.28
C MET A 182 2.19 -23.09 -1.71
N GLY A 183 1.78 -24.04 -2.56
CA GLY A 183 1.56 -25.43 -2.20
C GLY A 183 0.28 -25.73 -1.42
N ILE A 184 -0.45 -24.71 -0.95
CA ILE A 184 -1.72 -24.88 -0.25
C ILE A 184 -2.85 -24.54 -1.23
N ARG A 185 -3.61 -25.58 -1.66
CA ARG A 185 -4.83 -25.38 -2.44
C ARG A 185 -5.94 -26.17 -1.77
N GLU A 186 -6.91 -25.44 -1.29
CA GLU A 186 -8.02 -25.94 -0.49
C GLU A 186 -9.34 -25.34 -1.01
N ASP A 187 -10.44 -25.88 -0.52
CA ASP A 187 -11.77 -25.36 -0.83
C ASP A 187 -12.15 -24.14 0.03
N ASP A 188 -13.30 -23.54 -0.27
CA ASP A 188 -13.80 -22.36 0.43
C ASP A 188 -14.17 -22.63 1.90
N GLU A 189 -14.41 -23.89 2.28
CA GLU A 189 -14.67 -24.27 3.67
C GLU A 189 -13.42 -24.09 4.53
N LYS A 190 -12.23 -24.29 3.95
CA LYS A 190 -10.96 -24.07 4.64
C LYS A 190 -10.69 -22.57 4.90
N MET A 191 -11.12 -21.67 4.01
CA MET A 191 -11.12 -20.24 4.29
C MET A 191 -11.96 -19.92 5.53
N THR A 192 -13.16 -20.49 5.60
CA THR A 192 -14.09 -20.34 6.73
C THR A 192 -13.52 -20.92 8.03
N GLU A 193 -12.78 -22.02 7.96
CA GLU A 193 -12.12 -22.66 9.10
C GLU A 193 -11.05 -21.75 9.71
N VAL A 194 -10.21 -21.11 8.89
CA VAL A 194 -9.21 -20.13 9.35
C VAL A 194 -9.87 -18.93 10.04
N ILE A 195 -10.90 -18.35 9.41
CA ILE A 195 -11.61 -17.20 9.99
C ILE A 195 -12.21 -17.56 11.34
N ARG A 196 -12.86 -18.73 11.44
CA ARG A 196 -13.45 -19.23 12.69
C ARG A 196 -12.40 -19.45 13.76
N ALA A 197 -11.27 -20.05 13.43
CA ALA A 197 -10.19 -20.32 14.38
C ALA A 197 -9.64 -19.02 14.97
N VAL A 198 -9.39 -18.02 14.12
CA VAL A 198 -8.89 -16.72 14.59
C VAL A 198 -9.96 -15.97 15.38
N ARG A 199 -11.23 -15.95 14.93
CA ARG A 199 -12.33 -15.31 15.70
C ARG A 199 -12.45 -15.91 17.09
N ASN A 200 -12.37 -17.23 17.21
CA ASN A 200 -12.40 -17.91 18.53
C ASN A 200 -11.20 -17.54 19.40
N ALA A 201 -10.04 -17.34 18.79
CA ALA A 201 -8.82 -17.01 19.51
C ALA A 201 -8.81 -15.56 20.03
N VAL A 202 -9.21 -14.60 19.20
CA VAL A 202 -9.15 -13.17 19.58
C VAL A 202 -10.41 -12.66 20.28
N GLY A 203 -11.54 -13.37 20.18
CA GLY A 203 -12.82 -13.02 20.79
C GLY A 203 -13.65 -12.03 19.96
N PRO A 204 -14.91 -11.74 20.40
CA PRO A 204 -15.87 -10.98 19.59
C PRO A 204 -15.54 -9.49 19.46
N ASP A 205 -14.86 -8.90 20.44
CA ASP A 205 -14.58 -7.45 20.47
C ASP A 205 -13.39 -7.03 19.60
N PHE A 206 -12.68 -8.00 19.00
CA PHE A 206 -11.54 -7.73 18.14
C PHE A 206 -12.00 -7.59 16.69
N THR A 207 -11.70 -6.47 16.04
CA THR A 207 -12.11 -6.23 14.66
C THR A 207 -11.30 -7.12 13.70
N LEU A 208 -11.99 -7.90 12.87
CA LEU A 208 -11.36 -8.72 11.85
C LEU A 208 -11.72 -8.24 10.45
N MET A 209 -10.74 -8.27 9.58
CA MET A 209 -10.82 -8.10 8.13
C MET A 209 -10.27 -9.35 7.47
N VAL A 210 -10.72 -9.65 6.27
CA VAL A 210 -10.26 -10.82 5.52
C VAL A 210 -9.84 -10.36 4.13
N ASP A 211 -8.65 -10.78 3.70
CA ASP A 211 -8.17 -10.64 2.33
C ASP A 211 -8.17 -12.02 1.66
N VAL A 212 -8.77 -12.09 0.49
CA VAL A 212 -8.85 -13.33 -0.30
C VAL A 212 -8.07 -13.25 -1.61
N GLN A 213 -7.35 -12.17 -1.85
CA GLN A 213 -6.41 -11.98 -2.98
C GLN A 213 -6.92 -12.54 -4.30
N TYR A 214 -8.10 -12.07 -4.75
CA TYR A 214 -8.70 -12.46 -6.04
C TYR A 214 -9.02 -13.96 -6.15
N ALA A 215 -9.34 -14.64 -5.04
CA ALA A 215 -9.57 -16.09 -5.01
C ALA A 215 -10.79 -16.56 -5.79
N PHE A 216 -11.82 -15.72 -5.95
CA PHE A 216 -13.06 -16.15 -6.57
C PHE A 216 -13.06 -15.92 -8.08
N ASP A 217 -13.31 -16.98 -8.84
CA ASP A 217 -13.41 -16.98 -10.29
C ASP A 217 -14.79 -16.57 -10.83
N SER A 218 -15.77 -16.44 -9.93
CA SER A 218 -17.13 -16.01 -10.28
C SER A 218 -17.80 -15.27 -9.12
N VAL A 219 -18.69 -14.35 -9.47
CA VAL A 219 -19.47 -13.57 -8.50
C VAL A 219 -20.41 -14.49 -7.68
N ASP A 220 -20.99 -15.52 -8.28
CA ASP A 220 -21.89 -16.44 -7.57
C ASP A 220 -21.16 -17.24 -6.49
N ARG A 221 -19.92 -17.69 -6.76
CA ARG A 221 -19.08 -18.35 -5.77
C ARG A 221 -18.71 -17.38 -4.64
N ALA A 222 -18.30 -16.15 -4.96
CA ALA A 222 -18.01 -15.11 -3.98
C ALA A 222 -19.23 -14.84 -3.08
N ILE A 223 -20.40 -14.62 -3.65
CA ILE A 223 -21.67 -14.41 -2.89
C ILE A 223 -21.96 -15.59 -1.96
N LYS A 224 -21.89 -16.81 -2.48
CA LYS A 224 -22.18 -18.02 -1.69
C LYS A 224 -21.23 -18.13 -0.50
N THR A 225 -19.94 -17.98 -0.73
CA THR A 225 -18.91 -18.17 0.30
C THR A 225 -18.92 -17.03 1.32
N ILE A 226 -18.88 -15.76 0.88
CA ILE A 226 -18.83 -14.60 1.77
C ILE A 226 -20.07 -14.51 2.66
N ASN A 227 -21.24 -14.90 2.17
CA ASN A 227 -22.46 -14.90 2.98
C ASN A 227 -22.44 -15.93 4.12
N THR A 228 -21.60 -16.95 4.08
CA THR A 228 -21.40 -17.86 5.22
C THR A 228 -20.58 -17.21 6.35
N TRP A 229 -19.90 -16.09 6.07
CA TRP A 229 -19.03 -15.39 7.04
C TRP A 229 -19.74 -14.32 7.86
N GLN A 230 -21.04 -14.12 7.68
CA GLN A 230 -21.83 -13.13 8.44
C GLN A 230 -21.77 -13.37 9.96
N GLU A 231 -21.65 -14.63 10.39
CA GLU A 231 -21.51 -14.99 11.80
C GLU A 231 -20.21 -14.47 12.46
N PHE A 232 -19.20 -14.10 11.66
CA PHE A 232 -17.89 -13.67 12.20
C PHE A 232 -17.77 -12.16 12.40
N ASP A 233 -18.78 -11.36 12.09
CA ASP A 233 -18.76 -9.89 12.23
C ASP A 233 -17.51 -9.25 11.63
N LEU A 234 -17.26 -9.51 10.34
CA LEU A 234 -16.12 -8.99 9.61
C LEU A 234 -16.33 -7.51 9.26
N PHE A 235 -15.31 -6.70 9.45
CA PHE A 235 -15.33 -5.29 9.08
C PHE A 235 -15.37 -5.11 7.55
N PHE A 236 -14.57 -5.89 6.82
CA PHE A 236 -14.66 -6.03 5.35
C PHE A 236 -14.08 -7.36 4.86
N VAL A 237 -14.41 -7.69 3.60
CA VAL A 237 -13.70 -8.68 2.78
C VAL A 237 -13.02 -7.93 1.63
N GLU A 238 -11.70 -8.14 1.49
CA GLU A 238 -10.82 -7.48 0.54
C GLU A 238 -10.60 -8.32 -0.71
N THR A 239 -10.55 -7.66 -1.88
CA THR A 239 -10.17 -8.21 -3.19
C THR A 239 -10.81 -9.55 -3.57
N PRO A 240 -12.15 -9.71 -3.41
CA PRO A 240 -12.80 -11.00 -3.67
C PRO A 240 -12.83 -11.40 -5.15
N LEU A 241 -12.95 -10.42 -6.06
CA LEU A 241 -13.04 -10.59 -7.51
C LEU A 241 -11.91 -9.83 -8.21
N TRP A 242 -11.64 -10.20 -9.46
CA TRP A 242 -10.64 -9.51 -10.27
C TRP A 242 -10.91 -7.99 -10.34
N VAL A 243 -9.85 -7.22 -10.33
CA VAL A 243 -9.92 -5.75 -10.16
C VAL A 243 -10.73 -5.03 -11.25
N ASP A 244 -10.75 -5.56 -12.46
CA ASP A 244 -11.51 -4.99 -13.59
C ASP A 244 -12.98 -5.45 -13.63
N ASP A 245 -13.40 -6.40 -12.79
CA ASP A 245 -14.81 -6.88 -12.75
C ASP A 245 -15.70 -5.98 -11.88
N LEU A 246 -15.88 -4.74 -12.31
CA LEU A 246 -16.69 -3.76 -11.60
C LEU A 246 -18.17 -4.16 -11.52
N GLU A 247 -18.70 -4.83 -12.53
CA GLU A 247 -20.07 -5.35 -12.53
C GLU A 247 -20.25 -6.48 -11.50
N GLY A 248 -19.28 -7.40 -11.44
CA GLY A 248 -19.26 -8.47 -10.43
C GLY A 248 -19.15 -7.92 -9.03
N LEU A 249 -18.26 -6.94 -8.80
CA LEU A 249 -18.15 -6.24 -7.51
C LEU A 249 -19.49 -5.59 -7.10
N SER A 250 -20.15 -4.89 -8.02
CA SER A 250 -21.45 -4.26 -7.75
C SER A 250 -22.54 -5.28 -7.37
N LYS A 251 -22.59 -6.42 -8.07
CA LYS A 251 -23.50 -7.52 -7.73
C LYS A 251 -23.21 -8.14 -6.37
N LEU A 252 -21.92 -8.34 -6.06
CA LEU A 252 -21.50 -8.87 -4.76
C LEU A 252 -21.87 -7.92 -3.63
N VAL A 253 -21.58 -6.62 -3.77
CA VAL A 253 -21.96 -5.60 -2.79
C VAL A 253 -23.46 -5.57 -2.51
N ALA A 254 -24.29 -5.74 -3.54
CA ALA A 254 -25.73 -5.78 -3.39
C ALA A 254 -26.24 -7.07 -2.71
N ALA A 255 -25.46 -8.15 -2.73
CA ALA A 255 -25.86 -9.49 -2.27
C ALA A 255 -25.33 -9.85 -0.87
N THR A 256 -24.46 -9.03 -0.24
CA THR A 256 -23.92 -9.29 1.09
C THR A 256 -24.00 -8.06 2.00
N PRO A 257 -24.28 -8.23 3.31
CA PRO A 257 -24.21 -7.13 4.27
C PRO A 257 -22.77 -6.80 4.69
N ILE A 258 -21.80 -7.68 4.42
CA ILE A 258 -20.38 -7.45 4.73
C ILE A 258 -19.82 -6.45 3.72
N LYS A 259 -19.09 -5.43 4.20
CA LYS A 259 -18.47 -4.46 3.30
C LYS A 259 -17.44 -5.14 2.41
N ILE A 260 -17.46 -4.81 1.15
CA ILE A 260 -16.43 -5.22 0.19
C ILE A 260 -15.40 -4.10 0.07
N ALA A 261 -14.13 -4.47 0.14
CA ALA A 261 -12.98 -3.59 -0.02
C ALA A 261 -12.23 -3.94 -1.31
N SER A 262 -11.76 -2.93 -2.03
CA SER A 262 -10.99 -3.12 -3.26
C SER A 262 -10.26 -1.83 -3.65
N GLY A 263 -9.26 -1.97 -4.54
CA GLY A 263 -8.58 -0.83 -5.15
C GLY A 263 -7.07 -0.83 -4.99
N GLU A 264 -6.46 -1.81 -4.34
CA GLU A 264 -5.01 -1.85 -4.07
C GLU A 264 -4.13 -1.77 -5.33
N TRP A 265 -4.62 -2.22 -6.48
CA TRP A 265 -3.89 -2.19 -7.76
C TRP A 265 -4.33 -1.07 -8.69
N LEU A 266 -5.30 -0.25 -8.27
CA LEU A 266 -5.80 0.83 -9.11
C LEU A 266 -4.84 2.03 -9.11
N SER A 267 -4.74 2.65 -10.27
CA SER A 267 -3.94 3.84 -10.51
C SER A 267 -4.84 5.04 -10.72
N THR A 268 -4.49 6.16 -10.11
CA THR A 268 -5.13 7.47 -10.26
C THR A 268 -6.60 7.56 -9.80
N ARG A 269 -7.03 8.79 -9.56
CA ARG A 269 -8.44 9.14 -9.27
C ARG A 269 -9.43 8.63 -10.31
N TYR A 270 -8.99 8.41 -11.55
CA TYR A 270 -9.90 8.02 -12.63
C TYR A 270 -10.38 6.57 -12.49
N GLU A 271 -9.48 5.63 -12.19
CA GLU A 271 -9.89 4.25 -11.92
C GLU A 271 -10.69 4.13 -10.62
N PHE A 272 -10.33 4.92 -9.59
CA PHE A 272 -11.11 4.97 -8.35
C PHE A 272 -12.49 5.59 -8.55
N ALA A 273 -12.66 6.56 -9.47
CA ALA A 273 -13.99 7.07 -9.83
C ALA A 273 -14.87 5.97 -10.41
N ASP A 274 -14.32 5.12 -11.27
CA ASP A 274 -15.03 3.98 -11.84
C ASP A 274 -15.33 2.91 -10.78
N LEU A 275 -14.39 2.58 -9.91
CA LEU A 275 -14.59 1.66 -8.79
C LEU A 275 -15.72 2.13 -7.86
N ILE A 276 -15.72 3.40 -7.47
CA ILE A 276 -16.73 3.99 -6.59
C ILE A 276 -18.11 3.99 -7.26
N LYS A 277 -18.16 4.39 -8.53
CA LYS A 277 -19.42 4.56 -9.27
C LYS A 277 -20.02 3.23 -9.74
N TYR A 278 -19.20 2.36 -10.30
CA TYR A 278 -19.66 1.14 -10.97
C TYR A 278 -19.44 -0.10 -10.13
N GLY A 279 -18.33 -0.22 -9.40
CA GLY A 279 -18.08 -1.30 -8.44
C GLY A 279 -18.83 -1.13 -7.14
N ASN A 280 -19.15 0.12 -6.77
CA ASN A 280 -19.91 0.52 -5.58
C ASN A 280 -19.39 -0.05 -4.24
N VAL A 281 -18.12 -0.39 -4.16
CA VAL A 281 -17.50 -0.95 -2.95
C VAL A 281 -17.71 -0.06 -1.73
N GLY A 282 -17.77 -0.67 -0.54
CA GLY A 282 -17.96 0.06 0.73
C GLY A 282 -16.68 0.67 1.26
N VAL A 283 -15.54 0.06 0.93
CA VAL A 283 -14.20 0.48 1.35
C VAL A 283 -13.32 0.60 0.10
N VAL A 284 -12.67 1.75 -0.08
CA VAL A 284 -11.69 1.98 -1.13
C VAL A 284 -10.28 1.92 -0.56
N GLN A 285 -9.35 1.28 -1.29
CA GLN A 285 -8.03 0.93 -0.78
C GLN A 285 -6.91 1.48 -1.68
N PRO A 286 -6.72 2.83 -1.74
CA PRO A 286 -5.60 3.36 -2.48
C PRO A 286 -4.29 2.95 -1.81
N ASP A 287 -3.38 2.39 -2.58
CA ASP A 287 -1.97 2.23 -2.18
C ASP A 287 -1.18 3.45 -2.65
N ILE A 288 -0.48 4.14 -1.75
CA ILE A 288 0.22 5.38 -2.07
C ILE A 288 1.36 5.13 -3.07
N GLY A 289 2.01 3.98 -2.98
CA GLY A 289 3.06 3.55 -3.91
C GLY A 289 2.55 3.15 -5.30
N ARG A 290 1.22 2.94 -5.45
CA ARG A 290 0.61 2.46 -6.71
C ARG A 290 -0.35 3.47 -7.33
N VAL A 291 -1.10 4.22 -6.52
CA VAL A 291 -2.14 5.14 -7.01
C VAL A 291 -1.61 6.38 -7.73
N GLY A 292 -0.33 6.69 -7.59
CA GLY A 292 0.32 7.88 -8.12
C GLY A 292 0.75 8.89 -7.04
N GLY A 293 1.03 8.39 -5.83
CA GLY A 293 1.58 9.15 -4.72
C GLY A 293 0.54 9.76 -3.79
N LEU A 294 1.01 10.59 -2.86
CA LEU A 294 0.18 11.28 -1.86
C LEU A 294 -0.84 12.22 -2.50
N SER A 295 -0.49 12.88 -3.61
CA SER A 295 -1.40 13.79 -4.33
C SER A 295 -2.64 13.06 -4.84
N GLU A 296 -2.47 11.92 -5.49
CA GLU A 296 -3.60 11.12 -5.99
C GLU A 296 -4.34 10.41 -4.86
N ALA A 297 -3.64 9.87 -3.86
CA ALA A 297 -4.27 9.27 -2.69
C ALA A 297 -5.20 10.27 -1.96
N ARG A 298 -4.77 11.53 -1.80
CA ARG A 298 -5.59 12.61 -1.25
C ARG A 298 -6.84 12.88 -2.10
N ASN A 299 -6.70 12.88 -3.43
CA ASN A 299 -7.84 13.07 -4.34
C ASN A 299 -8.84 11.91 -4.23
N VAL A 300 -8.35 10.66 -4.13
CA VAL A 300 -9.19 9.48 -3.89
C VAL A 300 -9.91 9.58 -2.54
N CYS A 301 -9.21 10.00 -1.47
CA CYS A 301 -9.84 10.21 -0.17
C CYS A 301 -10.98 11.25 -0.24
N ASN A 302 -10.77 12.37 -0.91
CA ASN A 302 -11.81 13.39 -1.07
C ASN A 302 -13.02 12.84 -1.84
N MET A 303 -12.79 12.14 -2.94
CA MET A 303 -13.84 11.49 -3.72
C MET A 303 -14.60 10.44 -2.92
N ALA A 304 -13.91 9.63 -2.12
CA ALA A 304 -14.52 8.65 -1.23
C ALA A 304 -15.46 9.33 -0.21
N LYS A 305 -15.02 10.45 0.39
CA LYS A 305 -15.84 11.25 1.31
C LYS A 305 -17.12 11.75 0.65
N GLU A 306 -17.02 12.32 -0.54
CA GLU A 306 -18.16 12.84 -1.30
C GLU A 306 -19.19 11.75 -1.66
N ASN A 307 -18.74 10.50 -1.76
CA ASN A 307 -19.58 9.34 -2.05
C ASN A 307 -19.90 8.47 -0.82
N ASN A 308 -19.65 8.96 0.40
CA ASN A 308 -19.89 8.25 1.66
C ASN A 308 -19.19 6.87 1.74
N LYS A 309 -18.00 6.76 1.17
CA LYS A 309 -17.17 5.56 1.23
C LYS A 309 -16.13 5.68 2.35
N ILE A 310 -15.76 4.54 2.91
CA ILE A 310 -14.65 4.42 3.87
C ILE A 310 -13.34 4.29 3.07
N VAL A 311 -12.27 4.89 3.56
CA VAL A 311 -10.92 4.66 3.05
C VAL A 311 -10.15 3.80 4.04
N VAL A 312 -9.50 2.75 3.55
CA VAL A 312 -8.53 1.95 4.31
C VAL A 312 -7.39 1.64 3.34
N PRO A 313 -6.28 2.39 3.35
CA PRO A 313 -5.24 2.23 2.34
C PRO A 313 -4.57 0.86 2.46
N HIS A 314 -4.20 0.28 1.32
CA HIS A 314 -3.28 -0.86 1.25
C HIS A 314 -1.85 -0.39 1.53
N LEU A 315 -1.07 -1.15 2.31
CA LEU A 315 0.33 -0.86 2.64
C LEU A 315 1.13 -2.16 2.81
N TRP A 316 2.00 -2.46 1.88
CA TRP A 316 2.78 -3.71 1.90
C TRP A 316 4.27 -3.53 1.60
N LYS A 317 4.84 -2.34 1.84
CA LYS A 317 6.25 -2.02 1.60
C LYS A 317 6.98 -1.60 2.88
N THR A 318 7.80 -0.59 2.81
CA THR A 318 8.71 -0.22 3.88
C THR A 318 8.15 0.86 4.79
N GLY A 319 8.97 1.34 5.72
CA GLY A 319 8.63 2.49 6.57
C GLY A 319 8.38 3.80 5.81
N ILE A 320 8.77 3.89 4.53
CA ILE A 320 8.51 5.07 3.68
C ILE A 320 7.01 5.19 3.40
N SER A 321 6.39 4.14 2.84
CA SER A 321 4.94 4.11 2.60
C SER A 321 4.14 4.19 3.89
N VAL A 322 4.60 3.54 4.97
CA VAL A 322 3.97 3.67 6.30
C VAL A 322 3.94 5.12 6.77
N ALA A 323 5.06 5.85 6.63
CA ALA A 323 5.09 7.27 6.98
C ALA A 323 4.16 8.10 6.10
N ALA A 324 4.18 7.90 4.78
CA ALA A 324 3.30 8.60 3.83
C ALA A 324 1.82 8.37 4.17
N ALA A 325 1.43 7.10 4.45
CA ALA A 325 0.07 6.77 4.84
C ALA A 325 -0.32 7.35 6.20
N ALA A 326 0.60 7.42 7.17
CA ALA A 326 0.34 8.05 8.46
C ALA A 326 0.05 9.55 8.31
N HIS A 327 0.77 10.25 7.43
CA HIS A 327 0.46 11.65 7.10
C HIS A 327 -0.93 11.80 6.48
N LEU A 328 -1.28 10.97 5.51
CA LEU A 328 -2.60 10.98 4.87
C LEU A 328 -3.72 10.67 5.87
N ALA A 329 -3.54 9.65 6.70
CA ALA A 329 -4.50 9.24 7.72
C ALA A 329 -4.76 10.34 8.76
N THR A 330 -3.75 11.15 9.07
CA THR A 330 -3.88 12.26 10.02
C THR A 330 -4.92 13.29 9.58
N VAL A 331 -5.06 13.52 8.28
CA VAL A 331 -5.97 14.51 7.71
C VAL A 331 -7.26 13.92 7.12
N THR A 332 -7.43 12.59 7.19
CA THR A 332 -8.56 11.88 6.57
C THR A 332 -9.51 11.30 7.63
N PRO A 333 -10.59 12.02 8.03
CA PRO A 333 -11.44 11.60 9.13
C PRO A 333 -12.24 10.31 8.87
N HIS A 334 -12.52 9.96 7.63
CA HIS A 334 -13.23 8.74 7.20
C HIS A 334 -12.29 7.56 6.88
N MET A 335 -11.06 7.60 7.40
CA MET A 335 -10.09 6.51 7.39
C MET A 335 -9.98 5.94 8.81
N PRO A 336 -10.86 4.98 9.23
CA PRO A 336 -10.89 4.48 10.59
C PRO A 336 -9.66 3.67 10.96
N PHE A 337 -9.07 3.00 9.97
CA PHE A 337 -7.86 2.20 10.09
C PHE A 337 -6.92 2.49 8.93
N PHE A 338 -5.64 2.23 9.15
CA PHE A 338 -4.69 2.03 8.06
C PHE A 338 -3.90 0.74 8.32
N GLU A 339 -3.44 0.13 7.25
CA GLU A 339 -2.67 -1.10 7.30
C GLU A 339 -1.35 -0.84 7.99
N PHE A 340 -1.00 -1.69 8.93
CA PHE A 340 0.27 -1.58 9.62
C PHE A 340 0.91 -2.97 9.73
N LEU A 341 2.05 -3.12 9.08
CA LEU A 341 2.87 -4.31 9.17
C LEU A 341 3.95 -4.05 10.23
N PRO A 342 3.72 -4.45 11.50
CA PRO A 342 4.69 -4.15 12.55
C PRO A 342 5.98 -4.93 12.30
N PRO A 343 7.17 -4.33 12.44
CA PRO A 343 8.44 -5.03 12.22
C PRO A 343 8.59 -6.32 13.01
N ALA A 344 8.01 -6.39 14.20
CA ALA A 344 8.03 -7.58 15.05
C ALA A 344 7.16 -8.75 14.53
N LEU A 345 6.19 -8.47 13.65
CA LEU A 345 5.27 -9.45 13.05
C LEU A 345 5.49 -9.60 11.53
N CYS A 346 6.64 -9.18 11.01
CA CYS A 346 6.94 -9.16 9.59
C CYS A 346 8.21 -9.95 9.31
N GLU A 347 8.22 -10.73 8.25
CA GLU A 347 9.42 -11.44 7.79
C GLU A 347 10.31 -10.59 6.88
N SER A 348 9.76 -9.54 6.22
CA SER A 348 10.50 -8.69 5.29
C SER A 348 11.65 -7.94 5.97
N ARG A 349 12.87 -8.16 5.49
CA ARG A 349 14.06 -7.44 5.91
C ARG A 349 14.03 -5.98 5.45
N LEU A 350 13.53 -5.70 4.24
CA LEU A 350 13.36 -4.33 3.76
C LEU A 350 12.47 -3.54 4.72
N ARG A 351 11.34 -4.13 5.17
CA ARG A 351 10.44 -3.50 6.13
C ARG A 351 11.10 -3.23 7.49
N LYS A 352 11.98 -4.12 7.94
CA LYS A 352 12.65 -4.02 9.25
C LYS A 352 13.85 -3.09 9.26
N GLU A 353 14.61 -3.04 8.16
CA GLU A 353 15.98 -2.54 8.17
C GLU A 353 16.17 -1.25 7.37
N LEU A 354 15.30 -0.96 6.37
CA LEU A 354 15.54 0.12 5.40
C LEU A 354 15.38 1.53 5.99
N VAL A 355 14.50 1.68 6.97
CA VAL A 355 14.17 2.99 7.57
C VAL A 355 14.56 2.99 9.04
N VAL A 356 15.25 4.06 9.47
CA VAL A 356 15.46 4.38 10.88
C VAL A 356 14.44 5.43 11.32
N ASP A 357 14.13 5.47 12.63
CA ASP A 357 13.21 6.45 13.22
C ASP A 357 11.82 6.47 12.55
N GLU A 358 11.32 5.31 12.23
CA GLU A 358 10.01 5.18 11.60
C GLU A 358 8.84 5.47 12.55
N VAL A 359 7.65 5.51 11.95
CA VAL A 359 6.38 5.60 12.67
C VAL A 359 6.22 4.41 13.61
N THR A 360 5.99 4.67 14.89
CA THR A 360 5.89 3.65 15.94
C THR A 360 4.47 3.48 16.44
N MET A 361 4.19 2.31 16.99
CA MET A 361 2.93 2.01 17.67
C MET A 361 3.17 1.86 19.18
N VAL A 362 2.33 2.51 19.98
CA VAL A 362 2.31 2.40 21.44
C VAL A 362 0.87 2.14 21.88
N ASP A 363 0.65 1.06 22.62
CA ASP A 363 -0.67 0.65 23.12
C ASP A 363 -1.76 0.61 22.03
N GLY A 364 -1.45 0.02 20.87
CA GLY A 364 -2.36 -0.11 19.74
C GLY A 364 -2.66 1.20 18.99
N LYS A 365 -1.95 2.27 19.29
CA LYS A 365 -2.08 3.58 18.66
C LYS A 365 -0.79 3.91 17.92
N VAL A 366 -0.92 4.21 16.65
CA VAL A 366 0.21 4.67 15.84
C VAL A 366 0.38 6.17 16.00
N THR A 367 1.62 6.58 16.22
CA THR A 367 1.98 7.98 16.47
C THR A 367 1.88 8.78 15.17
N ILE A 368 1.36 10.01 15.27
CA ILE A 368 1.36 10.94 14.15
C ILE A 368 2.76 11.48 13.95
N PRO A 369 3.33 11.43 12.72
CA PRO A 369 4.65 11.98 12.43
C PRO A 369 4.74 13.47 12.77
N GLN A 370 5.82 13.88 13.42
CA GLN A 370 6.02 15.27 13.87
C GLN A 370 7.23 15.94 13.25
N ARG A 371 8.19 15.17 12.73
CA ARG A 371 9.38 15.71 12.10
C ARG A 371 9.08 16.29 10.70
N PRO A 372 9.88 17.25 10.20
CA PRO A 372 9.73 17.81 8.86
C PRO A 372 9.78 16.74 7.77
N GLY A 373 9.04 16.94 6.70
CA GLY A 373 8.91 16.01 5.60
C GLY A 373 8.08 14.80 5.99
N LEU A 374 8.43 13.62 5.48
CA LEU A 374 7.88 12.33 5.90
C LEU A 374 8.31 11.94 7.31
N GLY A 375 9.32 12.62 7.85
CA GLY A 375 9.79 12.42 9.22
C GLY A 375 10.62 11.16 9.43
N ILE A 376 11.17 10.58 8.38
CA ILE A 376 11.97 9.35 8.37
C ILE A 376 13.35 9.57 7.78
N GLU A 377 14.25 8.63 8.01
CA GLU A 377 15.59 8.59 7.42
C GLU A 377 15.90 7.20 6.90
N LEU A 378 16.64 7.11 5.78
CA LEU A 378 17.12 5.85 5.24
C LEU A 378 18.30 5.32 6.06
N ASN A 379 18.25 4.03 6.36
CA ASN A 379 19.42 3.29 6.82
C ASN A 379 20.36 3.06 5.63
N ARG A 380 21.43 3.82 5.56
CA ARG A 380 22.35 3.80 4.40
C ARG A 380 23.08 2.47 4.25
N ASP A 381 23.39 1.78 5.34
CA ASP A 381 24.06 0.47 5.30
C ASP A 381 23.09 -0.60 4.75
N ALA A 382 21.83 -0.60 5.19
CA ALA A 382 20.80 -1.49 4.66
C ALA A 382 20.52 -1.19 3.19
N LEU A 383 20.41 0.09 2.81
CA LEU A 383 20.22 0.50 1.42
C LEU A 383 21.31 -0.08 0.50
N GLU A 384 22.59 0.02 0.88
CA GLU A 384 23.68 -0.53 0.07
C GLU A 384 23.65 -2.08 0.04
N LEU A 385 23.33 -2.74 1.15
CA LEU A 385 23.18 -4.20 1.20
C LEU A 385 22.13 -4.69 0.19
N PHE A 386 20.95 -4.08 0.17
CA PHE A 386 19.86 -4.45 -0.74
C PHE A 386 20.15 -4.07 -2.20
N LYS A 387 20.84 -2.97 -2.44
CA LYS A 387 21.33 -2.59 -3.79
C LYS A 387 22.33 -3.62 -4.32
N ASP A 388 23.25 -4.09 -3.48
CA ASP A 388 24.23 -5.09 -3.88
C ASP A 388 23.59 -6.44 -4.21
N ALA A 389 22.55 -6.85 -3.48
CA ALA A 389 21.76 -8.03 -3.80
C ALA A 389 21.07 -7.89 -5.18
N ALA A 390 20.45 -6.75 -5.44
CA ALA A 390 19.80 -6.46 -6.71
C ALA A 390 20.78 -6.45 -7.90
N ARG A 391 22.01 -5.94 -7.71
CA ARG A 391 23.06 -5.94 -8.75
C ARG A 391 23.50 -7.35 -9.15
N ARG A 392 23.56 -8.29 -8.19
CA ARG A 392 24.00 -9.68 -8.44
C ARG A 392 23.06 -10.46 -9.36
N ILE A 393 21.77 -10.14 -9.40
CA ILE A 393 20.80 -10.81 -10.28
C ILE A 393 20.98 -10.43 -11.74
N ARG A 394 21.50 -9.24 -12.03
CA ARG A 394 21.76 -8.77 -13.41
C ARG A 394 23.19 -9.02 -13.89
N ALA A 395 24.07 -9.48 -13.01
CA ALA A 395 25.45 -9.84 -13.37
C ALA A 395 25.52 -11.27 -13.91
#